data_359cc825ed2180cb6113ad884cf90a6a
#
_entry.id   359cc825ed2180cb6113ad884cf90a6a
#
_cell.length_a   1.000
_cell.length_b   1.000
_cell.length_c   1.000
_cell.angle_alpha   90.00
_cell.angle_beta   90.00
_cell.angle_gamma   90.00
#
_symmetry.space_group_name_H-M   'P 1'
#
loop_
_entity.id
_entity.type
_entity.pdbx_description
1 polymer ?
#
loop_
_entity_poly.entity_id
_entity_poly.type
_entity_poly.pdbx_seq_one_letter_code
_entity_poly.pdbx_strand_id
1 'polypeptide(L)'
;MIYVTHDQVEAMTMGDRICVMKDGDIMQVAPPLELYNRPENMFVAGFIGSPPMNFFKGTVRRAGGHLAFVEDNTQAAPLTIALDERLARRSSDFVDKAIVFGVRPEAIHDLLTVAAPDPGRTADVKVEVSEPMGSETLLYLDTGATSFVARVNPTDRFEAGQRVQVTFDLTHAHLFDPATEKALA
;
A
#
# COMPACT_ATOMS: atom_id res chain seq x y z
N MET A 1 -29.45 -8.21 12.62
CA MET A 1 -29.93 -7.11 11.75
C MET A 1 -28.99 -7.05 10.55
N ILE A 2 -29.48 -6.77 9.34
CA ILE A 2 -28.67 -6.52 8.14
C ILE A 2 -28.82 -5.04 7.83
N TYR A 3 -27.72 -4.35 7.60
CA TYR A 3 -27.66 -2.94 7.21
C TYR A 3 -26.87 -2.81 5.91
N VAL A 4 -27.39 -2.07 4.94
CA VAL A 4 -26.74 -1.84 3.64
C VAL A 4 -26.32 -0.39 3.57
N THR A 5 -25.04 -0.14 3.35
CA THR A 5 -24.48 1.20 3.23
C THR A 5 -23.38 1.22 2.16
N HIS A 6 -23.10 2.38 1.61
CA HIS A 6 -21.93 2.67 0.82
C HIS A 6 -20.87 3.48 1.61
N ASP A 7 -21.18 3.84 2.86
CA ASP A 7 -20.28 4.56 3.74
C ASP A 7 -19.40 3.56 4.51
N GLN A 8 -18.08 3.64 4.28
CA GLN A 8 -17.10 2.76 4.92
C GLN A 8 -17.00 3.01 6.43
N VAL A 9 -17.18 4.26 6.89
CA VAL A 9 -17.08 4.60 8.31
C VAL A 9 -18.25 3.97 9.06
N GLU A 10 -19.47 4.05 8.51
CA GLU A 10 -20.64 3.38 9.09
C GLU A 10 -20.42 1.86 9.14
N ALA A 11 -19.97 1.24 8.03
CA ALA A 11 -19.72 -0.19 7.98
C ALA A 11 -18.68 -0.64 9.02
N MET A 12 -17.56 0.09 9.11
CA MET A 12 -16.45 -0.24 10.03
C MET A 12 -16.80 -0.03 11.51
N THR A 13 -17.74 0.87 11.83
CA THR A 13 -18.07 1.22 13.23
C THR A 13 -19.29 0.48 13.77
N MET A 14 -20.26 0.13 12.91
CA MET A 14 -21.54 -0.43 13.34
C MET A 14 -21.62 -1.95 13.16
N GLY A 15 -20.82 -2.54 12.26
CA GLY A 15 -20.94 -3.94 11.90
C GLY A 15 -20.01 -4.86 12.71
N ASP A 16 -20.56 -5.96 13.26
CA ASP A 16 -19.75 -7.05 13.80
C ASP A 16 -18.99 -7.78 12.65
N ARG A 17 -19.62 -7.84 11.49
CA ARG A 17 -19.07 -8.37 10.24
C ARG A 17 -19.51 -7.52 9.06
N ILE A 18 -18.63 -7.35 8.10
CA ILE A 18 -18.90 -6.64 6.85
C ILE A 18 -18.84 -7.64 5.70
N CYS A 19 -19.83 -7.59 4.82
CA CYS A 19 -19.82 -8.28 3.54
C CYS A 19 -19.51 -7.27 2.43
N VAL A 20 -18.31 -7.35 1.87
CA VAL A 20 -17.92 -6.54 0.70
C VAL A 20 -18.41 -7.25 -0.56
N MET A 21 -19.16 -6.52 -1.39
CA MET A 21 -19.74 -7.05 -2.63
C MET A 21 -19.29 -6.23 -3.84
N LYS A 22 -19.15 -6.88 -4.98
CA LYS A 22 -18.88 -6.27 -6.28
C LYS A 22 -19.75 -6.97 -7.34
N ASP A 23 -20.55 -6.21 -8.08
CA ASP A 23 -21.35 -6.71 -9.21
C ASP A 23 -22.26 -7.92 -8.86
N GLY A 24 -22.70 -8.03 -7.60
CA GLY A 24 -23.50 -9.15 -7.09
C GLY A 24 -22.70 -10.27 -6.42
N ASP A 25 -21.41 -10.32 -6.62
CA ASP A 25 -20.51 -11.32 -6.03
C ASP A 25 -20.00 -10.88 -4.66
N ILE A 26 -19.85 -11.85 -3.75
CA ILE A 26 -19.24 -11.63 -2.43
C ILE A 26 -17.71 -11.69 -2.60
N MET A 27 -17.05 -10.58 -2.32
CA MET A 27 -15.59 -10.45 -2.42
C MET A 27 -14.86 -10.90 -1.15
N GLN A 28 -15.44 -10.60 0.03
CA GLN A 28 -14.96 -11.05 1.33
C GLN A 28 -16.00 -10.78 2.42
N VAL A 29 -16.06 -11.64 3.44
CA VAL A 29 -16.91 -11.46 4.63
C VAL A 29 -16.07 -11.66 5.87
N ALA A 30 -15.80 -10.58 6.63
CA ALA A 30 -14.97 -10.65 7.84
C ALA A 30 -15.33 -9.53 8.84
N PRO A 31 -14.82 -9.58 10.08
CA PRO A 31 -14.82 -8.44 10.99
C PRO A 31 -14.11 -7.22 10.38
N PRO A 32 -14.48 -5.99 10.76
CA PRO A 32 -13.95 -4.76 10.15
C PRO A 32 -12.42 -4.70 10.08
N LEU A 33 -11.73 -4.92 11.19
CA LEU A 33 -10.26 -4.88 11.23
C LEU A 33 -9.59 -5.99 10.42
N GLU A 34 -10.24 -7.12 10.25
CA GLU A 34 -9.73 -8.21 9.41
C GLU A 34 -9.81 -7.83 7.93
N LEU A 35 -10.92 -7.26 7.46
CA LEU A 35 -11.04 -6.70 6.11
C LEU A 35 -9.95 -5.66 5.81
N TYR A 36 -9.67 -4.80 6.79
CA TYR A 36 -8.67 -3.75 6.66
C TYR A 36 -7.25 -4.31 6.60
N ASN A 37 -6.90 -5.21 7.53
CA ASN A 37 -5.54 -5.70 7.72
C ASN A 37 -5.21 -6.94 6.88
N ARG A 38 -6.23 -7.69 6.42
CA ARG A 38 -6.07 -8.96 5.67
C ARG A 38 -7.06 -9.03 4.50
N PRO A 39 -7.00 -8.09 3.56
CA PRO A 39 -7.83 -8.17 2.38
C PRO A 39 -7.48 -9.40 1.55
N GLU A 40 -8.49 -10.16 1.12
CA GLU A 40 -8.29 -11.37 0.32
C GLU A 40 -7.95 -11.09 -1.14
N ASN A 41 -8.26 -9.86 -1.62
CA ASN A 41 -8.03 -9.47 -2.99
C ASN A 41 -7.84 -7.95 -3.14
N MET A 42 -7.37 -7.52 -4.31
CA MET A 42 -7.10 -6.11 -4.61
C MET A 42 -8.36 -5.24 -4.54
N PHE A 43 -9.53 -5.79 -4.89
CA PHE A 43 -10.77 -5.03 -4.81
C PHE A 43 -11.07 -4.63 -3.36
N VAL A 44 -11.05 -5.57 -2.43
CA VAL A 44 -11.27 -5.29 -1.00
C VAL A 44 -10.21 -4.33 -0.45
N ALA A 45 -8.95 -4.56 -0.79
CA ALA A 45 -7.83 -3.71 -0.36
C ALA A 45 -7.96 -2.25 -0.83
N GLY A 46 -8.42 -2.05 -2.07
CA GLY A 46 -8.64 -0.74 -2.65
C GLY A 46 -9.98 -0.10 -2.29
N PHE A 47 -10.97 -0.93 -1.88
CA PHE A 47 -12.28 -0.42 -1.48
C PHE A 47 -12.32 -0.01 0.00
N ILE A 48 -11.66 -0.77 0.89
CA ILE A 48 -11.65 -0.51 2.34
C ILE A 48 -10.45 0.36 2.71
N GLY A 49 -10.72 1.54 3.22
CA GLY A 49 -9.75 2.55 3.65
C GLY A 49 -9.91 3.89 2.92
N SER A 50 -9.62 4.99 3.61
CA SER A 50 -9.67 6.35 3.06
C SER A 50 -8.43 7.12 3.55
N PRO A 51 -7.47 7.40 2.65
CA PRO A 51 -7.38 6.95 1.25
C PRO A 51 -7.26 5.43 1.09
N PRO A 52 -7.52 4.90 -0.13
CA PRO A 52 -7.37 3.46 -0.41
C PRO A 52 -5.91 2.99 -0.36
N MET A 53 -5.70 1.66 -0.38
CA MET A 53 -4.37 1.07 -0.50
C MET A 53 -3.70 1.48 -1.82
N ASN A 54 -2.43 1.81 -1.76
CA ASN A 54 -1.61 2.04 -2.94
C ASN A 54 -1.19 0.71 -3.55
N PHE A 55 -1.14 0.64 -4.89
CA PHE A 55 -0.72 -0.54 -5.63
C PHE A 55 0.41 -0.21 -6.60
N PHE A 56 1.52 -0.92 -6.47
CA PHE A 56 2.68 -0.81 -7.35
C PHE A 56 2.82 -2.10 -8.15
N LYS A 57 2.87 -2.00 -9.47
CA LYS A 57 3.13 -3.14 -10.34
C LYS A 57 4.63 -3.35 -10.47
N GLY A 58 5.08 -4.60 -10.42
CA GLY A 58 6.49 -4.91 -10.50
C GLY A 58 6.78 -6.40 -10.51
N THR A 59 8.00 -6.74 -10.16
CA THR A 59 8.54 -8.10 -10.19
C THR A 59 9.24 -8.40 -8.87
N VAL A 60 9.11 -9.61 -8.35
CA VAL A 60 9.96 -10.08 -7.23
C VAL A 60 11.29 -10.54 -7.79
N ARG A 61 12.40 -10.02 -7.25
CA ARG A 61 13.74 -10.37 -7.68
C ARG A 61 14.65 -10.74 -6.52
N ARG A 62 15.70 -11.52 -6.81
CA ARG A 62 16.79 -11.79 -5.86
C ARG A 62 17.78 -10.63 -5.89
N ALA A 63 18.05 -10.05 -4.72
CA ALA A 63 18.98 -8.94 -4.54
C ALA A 63 19.84 -9.19 -3.28
N GLY A 64 21.15 -9.40 -3.43
CA GLY A 64 22.06 -9.48 -2.30
C GLY A 64 21.73 -10.54 -1.24
N GLY A 65 21.12 -11.67 -1.63
CA GLY A 65 20.77 -12.77 -0.71
C GLY A 65 19.36 -12.69 -0.11
N HIS A 66 18.60 -11.65 -0.41
CA HIS A 66 17.19 -11.49 -0.02
C HIS A 66 16.28 -11.33 -1.24
N LEU A 67 14.97 -11.36 -1.05
CA LEU A 67 14.01 -11.02 -2.09
C LEU A 67 13.65 -9.54 -1.98
N ALA A 68 13.50 -8.90 -3.13
CA ALA A 68 13.02 -7.52 -3.23
C ALA A 68 11.90 -7.42 -4.26
N PHE A 69 10.95 -6.54 -4.00
CA PHE A 69 10.04 -6.02 -5.00
C PHE A 69 10.78 -4.95 -5.81
N VAL A 70 10.66 -5.01 -7.12
CA VAL A 70 11.20 -4.03 -8.06
C VAL A 70 10.05 -3.55 -8.95
N GLU A 71 9.74 -2.27 -8.89
CA GLU A 71 8.67 -1.65 -9.69
C GLU A 71 8.98 -1.71 -11.18
N ASP A 72 7.96 -1.91 -12.00
CA ASP A 72 8.05 -1.81 -13.46
C ASP A 72 8.12 -0.34 -13.87
N ASN A 73 9.32 0.22 -13.87
CA ASN A 73 9.58 1.61 -14.21
C ASN A 73 10.59 1.72 -15.35
N THR A 74 10.20 2.31 -16.46
CA THR A 74 11.05 2.53 -17.64
C THR A 74 11.56 3.98 -17.76
N GLN A 75 11.06 4.90 -16.92
CA GLN A 75 11.32 6.34 -17.03
C GLN A 75 12.28 6.88 -15.96
N ALA A 76 12.39 6.19 -14.83
CA ALA A 76 13.22 6.60 -13.70
C ALA A 76 13.87 5.37 -13.03
N ALA A 77 14.67 5.59 -12.00
CA ALA A 77 15.13 4.50 -11.15
C ALA A 77 13.91 3.82 -10.50
N PRO A 78 13.75 2.48 -10.66
CA PRO A 78 12.58 1.78 -10.15
C PRO A 78 12.54 1.80 -8.62
N LEU A 79 11.35 1.96 -8.05
CA LEU A 79 11.13 1.70 -6.64
C LEU A 79 11.56 0.27 -6.32
N THR A 80 12.48 0.12 -5.38
CA THR A 80 12.99 -1.18 -4.95
C THR A 80 12.80 -1.32 -3.45
N ILE A 81 12.06 -2.35 -3.02
CA ILE A 81 11.73 -2.59 -1.61
C ILE A 81 12.23 -3.98 -1.21
N ALA A 82 13.17 -4.03 -0.27
CA ALA A 82 13.61 -5.27 0.35
C ALA A 82 12.46 -5.89 1.14
N LEU A 83 12.04 -7.09 0.75
CA LEU A 83 10.92 -7.79 1.39
C LEU A 83 11.34 -8.32 2.76
N ASP A 84 10.46 -8.22 3.74
CA ASP A 84 10.61 -8.90 5.02
C ASP A 84 10.46 -10.42 4.86
N GLU A 85 10.78 -11.16 5.91
CA GLU A 85 10.73 -12.64 5.88
C GLU A 85 9.31 -13.16 5.56
N ARG A 86 8.27 -12.48 6.02
CA ARG A 86 6.87 -12.85 5.78
C ARG A 86 6.51 -12.70 4.30
N LEU A 87 6.78 -11.56 3.70
CA LEU A 87 6.51 -11.29 2.28
C LEU A 87 7.42 -12.13 1.37
N ALA A 88 8.68 -12.32 1.75
CA ALA A 88 9.62 -13.15 1.02
C ALA A 88 9.17 -14.61 0.95
N ARG A 89 8.68 -15.17 2.06
CA ARG A 89 8.11 -16.54 2.06
C ARG A 89 6.89 -16.65 1.15
N ARG A 90 5.96 -15.72 1.24
CA ARG A 90 4.73 -15.71 0.43
C ARG A 90 4.97 -15.54 -1.06
N SER A 91 6.06 -14.87 -1.43
CA SER A 91 6.42 -14.63 -2.83
C SER A 91 7.48 -15.58 -3.38
N SER A 92 7.86 -16.63 -2.67
CA SER A 92 8.90 -17.57 -3.11
C SER A 92 8.64 -18.17 -4.50
N ASP A 93 7.38 -18.48 -4.82
CA ASP A 93 6.96 -19.03 -6.12
C ASP A 93 6.79 -17.96 -7.22
N PHE A 94 6.91 -16.69 -6.85
CA PHE A 94 6.78 -15.52 -7.73
C PHE A 94 8.14 -14.87 -8.06
N VAL A 95 9.25 -15.50 -7.74
CA VAL A 95 10.58 -14.99 -8.11
C VAL A 95 10.67 -14.87 -9.64
N ASP A 96 11.09 -13.70 -10.13
CA ASP A 96 11.16 -13.29 -11.54
C ASP A 96 9.79 -13.27 -12.26
N LYS A 97 8.70 -13.23 -11.50
CA LYS A 97 7.34 -13.09 -12.03
C LYS A 97 6.73 -11.75 -11.62
N ALA A 98 5.74 -11.32 -12.41
CA ALA A 98 4.95 -10.14 -12.12
C ALA A 98 4.20 -10.28 -10.80
N ILE A 99 4.13 -9.19 -10.04
CA ILE A 99 3.46 -9.08 -8.76
C ILE A 99 2.89 -7.67 -8.58
N VAL A 100 1.88 -7.52 -7.74
CA VAL A 100 1.43 -6.19 -7.29
C VAL A 100 1.75 -6.06 -5.81
N PHE A 101 2.52 -5.03 -5.45
CA PHE A 101 2.82 -4.66 -4.08
C PHE A 101 1.78 -3.66 -3.59
N GLY A 102 1.09 -4.01 -2.50
CA GLY A 102 0.06 -3.18 -1.86
C GLY A 102 0.53 -2.65 -0.52
N VAL A 103 0.42 -1.34 -0.32
CA VAL A 103 0.77 -0.68 0.95
C VAL A 103 -0.20 0.46 1.23
N ARG A 104 -0.62 0.60 2.49
CA ARG A 104 -1.54 1.66 2.89
C ARG A 104 -0.83 3.01 3.06
N PRO A 105 -1.54 4.14 2.85
CA PRO A 105 -0.97 5.49 2.98
C PRO A 105 -0.29 5.75 4.32
N GLU A 106 -0.84 5.25 5.43
CA GLU A 106 -0.29 5.41 6.78
C GLU A 106 0.95 4.56 7.07
N ALA A 107 1.29 3.61 6.21
CA ALA A 107 2.50 2.80 6.28
C ALA A 107 3.66 3.37 5.44
N ILE A 108 3.46 4.55 4.86
CA ILE A 108 4.49 5.28 4.12
C ILE A 108 4.82 6.55 4.90
N HIS A 109 6.06 6.62 5.38
CA HIS A 109 6.51 7.71 6.26
C HIS A 109 7.58 8.55 5.57
N ASP A 110 7.57 9.85 5.80
CA ASP A 110 8.72 10.71 5.47
C ASP A 110 9.87 10.44 6.45
N LEU A 111 11.10 10.75 6.03
CA LEU A 111 12.28 10.49 6.86
C LEU A 111 12.47 11.49 8.01
N LEU A 112 11.68 12.55 8.10
CA LEU A 112 11.76 13.51 9.21
C LEU A 112 11.26 12.88 10.51
N THR A 113 10.35 11.91 10.41
CA THR A 113 9.70 11.26 11.55
C THR A 113 10.28 9.90 11.92
N VAL A 114 11.14 9.31 11.08
CA VAL A 114 11.70 7.96 11.30
C VAL A 114 13.15 8.05 11.77
N ALA A 115 13.41 7.61 13.00
CA ALA A 115 14.73 7.71 13.62
C ALA A 115 15.82 6.84 12.98
N ALA A 116 15.45 5.70 12.38
CA ALA A 116 16.39 4.75 11.75
C ALA A 116 15.70 4.07 10.55
N PRO A 117 15.60 4.76 9.39
CA PRO A 117 15.00 4.18 8.22
C PRO A 117 15.87 3.03 7.67
N ASP A 118 15.20 1.96 7.22
CA ASP A 118 15.87 0.86 6.50
C ASP A 118 16.19 1.31 5.07
N PRO A 119 17.47 1.40 4.66
CA PRO A 119 17.82 1.81 3.30
C PRO A 119 17.24 0.92 2.21
N GLY A 120 16.98 -0.36 2.52
CA GLY A 120 16.35 -1.30 1.59
C GLY A 120 14.84 -1.06 1.41
N ARG A 121 14.24 -0.13 2.17
CA ARG A 121 12.81 0.20 2.15
C ARG A 121 12.57 1.69 1.98
N THR A 122 13.59 2.42 1.56
CA THR A 122 13.55 3.88 1.37
C THR A 122 13.62 4.21 -0.12
N ALA A 123 12.88 5.20 -0.55
CA ALA A 123 12.84 5.65 -1.95
C ALA A 123 12.85 7.18 -2.05
N ASP A 124 13.50 7.67 -3.12
CA ASP A 124 13.42 9.07 -3.54
C ASP A 124 12.24 9.25 -4.49
N VAL A 125 11.28 10.08 -4.10
CA VAL A 125 10.03 10.30 -4.83
C VAL A 125 9.78 11.81 -5.01
N LYS A 126 8.90 12.14 -5.95
CA LYS A 126 8.51 13.53 -6.21
C LYS A 126 7.16 13.83 -5.58
N VAL A 127 7.04 14.96 -4.89
CA VAL A 127 5.76 15.48 -4.41
C VAL A 127 4.99 16.07 -5.58
N GLU A 128 3.78 15.58 -5.83
CA GLU A 128 2.86 16.19 -6.80
C GLU A 128 1.95 17.21 -6.12
N VAL A 129 1.32 16.81 -5.01
CA VAL A 129 0.40 17.67 -4.23
C VAL A 129 0.60 17.38 -2.74
N SER A 130 0.42 18.43 -1.93
CA SER A 130 0.36 18.32 -0.47
C SER A 130 -0.98 18.89 0.01
N GLU A 131 -1.79 18.06 0.67
CA GLU A 131 -3.12 18.41 1.18
C GLU A 131 -3.16 18.34 2.72
N PRO A 132 -2.99 19.45 3.42
CA PRO A 132 -3.13 19.50 4.87
C PRO A 132 -4.61 19.31 5.29
N MET A 133 -4.89 18.25 6.04
CA MET A 133 -6.24 17.90 6.53
C MET A 133 -6.47 18.35 7.97
N GLY A 134 -5.52 19.05 8.59
CA GLY A 134 -5.57 19.50 9.98
C GLY A 134 -4.91 18.52 10.94
N SER A 135 -5.41 17.31 11.09
CA SER A 135 -4.81 16.26 11.94
C SER A 135 -3.71 15.47 11.25
N GLU A 136 -3.63 15.54 9.93
CA GLU A 136 -2.67 14.83 9.08
C GLU A 136 -2.46 15.61 7.77
N THR A 137 -1.44 15.26 7.00
CA THR A 137 -1.23 15.75 5.64
C THR A 137 -1.23 14.55 4.69
N LEU A 138 -2.03 14.63 3.62
CA LEU A 138 -1.96 13.68 2.52
C LEU A 138 -0.95 14.19 1.49
N LEU A 139 0.08 13.37 1.22
CA LEU A 139 1.05 13.64 0.17
C LEU A 139 0.76 12.76 -1.03
N TYR A 140 0.48 13.38 -2.15
CA TYR A 140 0.44 12.72 -3.46
C TYR A 140 1.86 12.72 -4.02
N LEU A 141 2.37 11.54 -4.22
CA LEU A 141 3.77 11.27 -4.56
C LEU A 141 3.85 10.48 -5.87
N ASP A 142 4.97 10.63 -6.57
CA ASP A 142 5.21 9.96 -7.84
C ASP A 142 6.61 9.31 -7.86
N THR A 143 6.66 8.03 -8.25
CA THR A 143 7.90 7.30 -8.52
C THR A 143 8.43 7.57 -9.94
N GLY A 144 7.63 8.18 -10.80
CA GLY A 144 7.83 8.27 -12.25
C GLY A 144 7.12 7.16 -13.03
N ALA A 145 6.58 6.13 -12.36
CA ALA A 145 5.73 5.09 -12.94
C ALA A 145 4.38 4.99 -12.25
N THR A 146 4.34 5.28 -10.95
CA THR A 146 3.14 5.14 -10.11
C THR A 146 2.95 6.38 -9.25
N SER A 147 1.78 7.02 -9.38
CA SER A 147 1.31 8.00 -8.41
C SER A 147 0.67 7.28 -7.22
N PHE A 148 0.99 7.70 -6.00
CA PHE A 148 0.53 7.08 -4.77
C PHE A 148 0.36 8.12 -3.65
N VAL A 149 -0.30 7.75 -2.57
CA VAL A 149 -0.59 8.64 -1.44
C VAL A 149 0.12 8.16 -0.19
N ALA A 150 0.80 9.08 0.50
CA ALA A 150 1.29 8.87 1.85
C ALA A 150 0.52 9.75 2.85
N ARG A 151 0.38 9.25 4.09
CA ARG A 151 -0.20 10.00 5.19
C ARG A 151 0.91 10.34 6.17
N VAL A 152 1.20 11.64 6.29
CA VAL A 152 2.33 12.15 7.09
C VAL A 152 1.86 13.12 8.16
N ASN A 153 2.79 13.52 9.02
CA ASN A 153 2.52 14.42 10.14
C ASN A 153 2.03 15.80 9.62
N PRO A 154 1.01 16.40 10.24
CA PRO A 154 0.45 17.70 9.82
C PRO A 154 1.42 18.88 9.97
N THR A 155 2.51 18.73 10.75
CA THR A 155 3.52 19.79 10.93
C THR A 155 4.53 19.86 9.80
N ASP A 156 4.69 18.77 9.03
CA ASP A 156 5.66 18.68 7.97
C ASP A 156 5.16 19.44 6.73
N ARG A 157 6.07 20.21 6.11
CA ARG A 157 5.76 21.06 4.96
C ARG A 157 6.46 20.55 3.72
N PHE A 158 5.67 20.28 2.70
CA PHE A 158 6.14 19.79 1.42
C PHE A 158 5.58 20.64 0.29
N GLU A 159 6.44 20.97 -0.67
CA GLU A 159 6.07 21.78 -1.85
C GLU A 159 5.93 20.89 -3.08
N ALA A 160 4.98 21.22 -3.94
CA ALA A 160 4.82 20.54 -5.22
C ALA A 160 6.10 20.65 -6.06
N GLY A 161 6.53 19.53 -6.63
CA GLY A 161 7.78 19.42 -7.39
C GLY A 161 9.01 19.08 -6.56
N GLN A 162 8.94 19.17 -5.22
CA GLN A 162 10.03 18.79 -4.32
C GLN A 162 10.32 17.28 -4.41
N ARG A 163 11.60 16.91 -4.32
CA ARG A 163 12.00 15.52 -4.08
C ARG A 163 12.13 15.26 -2.59
N VAL A 164 11.54 14.16 -2.15
CA VAL A 164 11.55 13.73 -0.76
C VAL A 164 11.91 12.26 -0.68
N GLN A 165 12.45 11.86 0.46
CA GLN A 165 12.66 10.46 0.77
C GLN A 165 11.54 9.94 1.66
N VAL A 166 11.00 8.79 1.28
CA VAL A 166 9.98 8.09 2.07
C VAL A 166 10.45 6.67 2.39
N THR A 167 9.99 6.14 3.51
CA THR A 167 10.23 4.75 3.90
C THR A 167 8.92 3.99 4.04
N PHE A 168 8.97 2.69 3.74
CA PHE A 168 7.81 1.81 3.71
C PHE A 168 7.82 0.86 4.92
N ASP A 169 6.80 0.94 5.77
CA ASP A 169 6.54 -0.06 6.79
C ASP A 169 5.83 -1.27 6.17
N LEU A 170 6.47 -2.43 6.24
CA LEU A 170 5.95 -3.65 5.63
C LEU A 170 5.04 -4.46 6.56
N THR A 171 4.82 -4.04 7.80
CA THR A 171 4.04 -4.78 8.80
C THR A 171 2.67 -5.22 8.27
N HIS A 172 1.98 -4.33 7.56
CA HIS A 172 0.69 -4.57 6.93
C HIS A 172 0.72 -4.45 5.40
N ALA A 173 1.90 -4.58 4.78
CA ALA A 173 2.00 -4.64 3.34
C ALA A 173 1.56 -6.01 2.80
N HIS A 174 1.08 -6.02 1.55
CA HIS A 174 0.56 -7.19 0.87
C HIS A 174 1.20 -7.37 -0.49
N LEU A 175 1.19 -8.61 -0.97
CA LEU A 175 1.52 -8.95 -2.35
C LEU A 175 0.28 -9.61 -2.98
N PHE A 176 -0.02 -9.23 -4.21
CA PHE A 176 -1.16 -9.77 -4.95
C PHE A 176 -0.68 -10.36 -6.28
N ASP A 177 -1.28 -11.48 -6.64
CA ASP A 177 -1.10 -12.05 -7.98
C ASP A 177 -1.86 -11.20 -9.01
N PRO A 178 -1.20 -10.60 -10.00
CA PRO A 178 -1.86 -9.74 -10.98
C PRO A 178 -2.88 -10.47 -11.87
N ALA A 179 -2.78 -11.80 -12.01
CA ALA A 179 -3.69 -12.57 -12.85
C ALA A 179 -5.01 -12.91 -12.15
N THR A 180 -4.96 -13.16 -10.83
CA THR A 180 -6.14 -13.53 -10.04
C THR A 180 -6.64 -12.40 -9.15
N GLU A 181 -5.86 -11.33 -9.00
CA GLU A 181 -6.06 -10.23 -8.06
C GLU A 181 -6.12 -10.66 -6.58
N LYS A 182 -5.80 -11.91 -6.26
CA LYS A 182 -5.81 -12.45 -4.89
C LYS A 182 -4.54 -12.11 -4.15
N ALA A 183 -4.68 -11.87 -2.84
CA ALA A 183 -3.54 -11.71 -1.95
C ALA A 183 -2.78 -13.04 -1.84
N LEU A 184 -1.45 -12.96 -1.81
CA LEU A 184 -0.60 -14.12 -1.51
C LEU A 184 -0.69 -14.43 -0.01
N ALA A 185 -1.06 -15.70 0.29
CA ALA A 185 -1.33 -16.18 1.65
C ALA A 185 -0.02 -16.51 2.42
#